data_3ef2cf661ea4a8fc0d2fd76e7a128d98
#
_entry.id   3ef2cf661ea4a8fc0d2fd76e7a128d98
#
_cell.length_a   1.000
_cell.length_b   1.000
_cell.length_c   1.000
_cell.angle_alpha   90.00
_cell.angle_beta   90.00
_cell.angle_gamma   90.00
#
_symmetry.space_group_name_H-M   'P 1'
#
loop_
_entity.id
_entity.type
_entity.pdbx_description
1 polymer ?
#
loop_
_entity_poly.entity_id
_entity_poly.type
_entity_poly.pdbx_seq_one_letter_code
_entity_poly.pdbx_strand_id
1 'polypeptide(L)'
;AGEQEIRTEPSFPAIEVCDLRYDLIAEELAELLCANEDEDIVEVADALTDLLYVVYGAGHAYGIDLDKCFAEVHRSNMTKFPNGKAIRNEAGKVMKPDSYEPPNLKKVLGLE
;
A
#
# COMPACT_ATOMS: atom_id res chain seq x y z
N ALA A 1 -2.26 -24.76 15.07
CA ALA A 1 -1.40 -23.73 15.56
C ALA A 1 -0.73 -23.05 14.37
N GLY A 2 -0.60 -21.77 14.41
CA GLY A 2 -0.01 -21.01 13.30
C GLY A 2 -1.00 -20.67 12.20
N GLU A 3 -2.25 -21.04 12.33
CA GLU A 3 -3.26 -20.61 11.39
C GLU A 3 -3.53 -19.13 11.59
N GLN A 4 -3.37 -18.37 10.52
CA GLN A 4 -3.70 -16.97 10.54
C GLN A 4 -5.21 -16.82 10.41
N GLU A 5 -5.83 -16.10 11.34
CA GLU A 5 -7.22 -15.77 11.24
C GLU A 5 -7.42 -14.77 10.10
N ILE A 6 -8.27 -15.11 9.14
CA ILE A 6 -8.65 -14.21 8.06
C ILE A 6 -9.89 -13.45 8.50
N ARG A 7 -9.74 -12.15 8.66
CA ARG A 7 -10.86 -11.28 9.04
C ARG A 7 -11.62 -10.86 7.80
N THR A 8 -12.93 -10.81 7.91
CA THR A 8 -13.82 -10.40 6.83
C THR A 8 -14.28 -8.96 6.96
N GLU A 9 -14.06 -8.35 8.13
CA GLU A 9 -14.42 -6.96 8.39
C GLU A 9 -13.19 -6.20 8.88
N PRO A 10 -13.03 -4.93 8.46
CA PRO A 10 -11.90 -4.13 8.91
C PRO A 10 -11.92 -3.95 10.42
N SER A 11 -10.84 -4.33 11.07
CA SER A 11 -10.68 -4.17 12.50
C SER A 11 -9.21 -4.32 12.89
N PHE A 12 -8.87 -3.82 14.06
CA PHE A 12 -7.52 -4.01 14.60
C PHE A 12 -7.41 -5.41 15.22
N PRO A 13 -6.43 -6.21 14.79
CA PRO A 13 -6.11 -7.44 15.51
C PRO A 13 -5.42 -7.13 16.84
N ALA A 14 -5.06 -8.16 17.61
CA ALA A 14 -4.27 -7.98 18.82
C ALA A 14 -2.99 -7.20 18.52
N ILE A 15 -2.50 -6.42 19.49
CA ILE A 15 -1.34 -5.55 19.32
C ILE A 15 -0.10 -6.35 18.86
N GLU A 16 0.05 -7.58 19.33
CA GLU A 16 1.16 -8.45 18.95
C GLU A 16 1.14 -8.76 17.46
N VAL A 17 -0.04 -8.89 16.87
CA VAL A 17 -0.20 -9.11 15.43
C VAL A 17 0.10 -7.83 14.66
N CYS A 18 -0.36 -6.68 15.14
CA CYS A 18 -0.03 -5.38 14.53
C CYS A 18 1.48 -5.18 14.48
N ASP A 19 2.15 -5.43 15.60
CA ASP A 19 3.60 -5.28 15.72
C ASP A 19 4.34 -6.24 14.79
N LEU A 20 3.88 -7.50 14.72
CA LEU A 20 4.47 -8.49 13.83
C LEU A 20 4.37 -8.05 12.36
N ARG A 21 3.19 -7.59 11.95
CA ARG A 21 2.98 -7.16 10.56
C ARG A 21 3.83 -5.95 10.22
N TYR A 22 3.94 -5.00 11.13
CA TYR A 22 4.82 -3.86 10.96
C TYR A 22 6.27 -4.29 10.82
N ASP A 23 6.75 -5.18 11.71
CA ASP A 23 8.13 -5.65 11.69
C ASP A 23 8.49 -6.38 10.39
N LEU A 24 7.56 -7.19 9.87
CA LEU A 24 7.77 -7.90 8.61
C LEU A 24 7.94 -6.92 7.44
N ILE A 25 7.15 -5.86 7.41
CA ILE A 25 7.27 -4.82 6.38
C ILE A 25 8.59 -4.07 6.53
N ALA A 26 8.97 -3.74 7.76
CA ALA A 26 10.23 -3.04 8.04
C ALA A 26 11.45 -3.87 7.62
N GLU A 27 11.42 -5.18 7.83
CA GLU A 27 12.50 -6.07 7.39
C GLU A 27 12.68 -6.04 5.87
N GLU A 28 11.58 -6.15 5.13
CA GLU A 28 11.65 -6.15 3.67
C GLU A 28 12.07 -4.78 3.13
N LEU A 29 11.67 -3.72 3.79
CA LEU A 29 12.11 -2.37 3.44
C LEU A 29 13.63 -2.22 3.61
N ALA A 30 14.17 -2.77 4.70
CA ALA A 30 15.62 -2.76 4.95
C ALA A 30 16.38 -3.56 3.89
N GLU A 31 15.84 -4.71 3.45
CA GLU A 31 16.43 -5.51 2.38
C GLU A 31 16.45 -4.76 1.05
N LEU A 32 15.39 -4.00 0.76
CA LEU A 32 15.35 -3.16 -0.44
C LEU A 32 16.48 -2.13 -0.43
N LEU A 33 16.72 -1.49 0.72
CA LEU A 33 17.81 -0.53 0.87
C LEU A 33 19.16 -1.17 0.58
N CYS A 34 19.40 -2.36 1.16
CA CYS A 34 20.64 -3.09 0.92
C CYS A 34 20.81 -3.48 -0.55
N ALA A 35 19.74 -3.93 -1.19
CA ALA A 35 19.76 -4.29 -2.61
C ALA A 35 20.11 -3.09 -3.49
N ASN A 36 19.58 -1.90 -3.14
CA ASN A 36 19.91 -0.66 -3.85
C ASN A 36 21.39 -0.29 -3.68
N GLU A 37 21.91 -0.41 -2.46
CA GLU A 37 23.31 -0.11 -2.17
C GLU A 37 24.27 -1.06 -2.90
N ASP A 38 23.86 -2.32 -3.02
CA ASP A 38 24.62 -3.35 -3.74
C ASP A 38 24.44 -3.30 -5.25
N GLU A 39 23.53 -2.46 -5.74
CA GLU A 39 23.17 -2.36 -7.16
C GLU A 39 22.80 -3.71 -7.77
N ASP A 40 22.11 -4.55 -7.00
CA ASP A 40 21.69 -5.89 -7.41
C ASP A 40 20.22 -5.87 -7.81
N ILE A 41 19.95 -5.84 -9.11
CA ILE A 41 18.58 -5.72 -9.61
C ILE A 41 17.73 -6.94 -9.30
N VAL A 42 18.32 -8.11 -9.21
CA VAL A 42 17.58 -9.34 -8.84
C VAL A 42 17.13 -9.24 -7.39
N GLU A 43 18.00 -8.78 -6.51
CA GLU A 43 17.66 -8.59 -5.10
C GLU A 43 16.65 -7.47 -4.90
N VAL A 44 16.69 -6.42 -5.73
CA VAL A 44 15.65 -5.38 -5.73
C VAL A 44 14.30 -5.99 -6.09
N ALA A 45 14.24 -6.81 -7.13
CA ALA A 45 13.00 -7.47 -7.54
C ALA A 45 12.47 -8.38 -6.43
N ASP A 46 13.36 -9.13 -5.78
CA ASP A 46 12.98 -10.00 -4.67
C ASP A 46 12.42 -9.21 -3.49
N ALA A 47 13.12 -8.15 -3.08
CA ALA A 47 12.68 -7.30 -1.97
C ALA A 47 11.34 -6.63 -2.25
N LEU A 48 11.14 -6.10 -3.44
CA LEU A 48 9.86 -5.48 -3.82
C LEU A 48 8.72 -6.50 -3.83
N THR A 49 8.99 -7.72 -4.30
CA THR A 49 7.99 -8.78 -4.32
C THR A 49 7.64 -9.22 -2.89
N ASP A 50 8.65 -9.39 -2.04
CA ASP A 50 8.42 -9.74 -0.65
C ASP A 50 7.68 -8.65 0.12
N LEU A 51 7.93 -7.37 -0.21
CA LEU A 51 7.14 -6.25 0.34
C LEU A 51 5.66 -6.41 0.02
N LEU A 52 5.33 -6.69 -1.23
CA LEU A 52 3.93 -6.94 -1.61
C LEU A 52 3.35 -8.10 -0.81
N TYR A 53 4.11 -9.16 -0.64
CA TYR A 53 3.67 -10.35 0.09
C TYR A 53 3.30 -10.02 1.52
N VAL A 54 4.18 -9.32 2.26
CA VAL A 54 3.93 -8.99 3.66
C VAL A 54 2.87 -7.90 3.81
N VAL A 55 2.73 -7.00 2.83
CA VAL A 55 1.66 -5.99 2.82
C VAL A 55 0.31 -6.67 2.65
N TYR A 56 0.17 -7.62 1.72
CA TYR A 56 -1.08 -8.39 1.58
C TYR A 56 -1.38 -9.18 2.85
N GLY A 57 -0.36 -9.77 3.47
CA GLY A 57 -0.53 -10.45 4.76
C GLY A 57 -1.05 -9.51 5.85
N ALA A 58 -0.55 -8.29 5.91
CA ALA A 58 -1.06 -7.27 6.83
C ALA A 58 -2.53 -6.94 6.53
N GLY A 59 -2.87 -6.78 5.25
CA GLY A 59 -4.27 -6.54 4.85
C GLY A 59 -5.21 -7.62 5.38
N HIS A 60 -4.83 -8.88 5.25
CA HIS A 60 -5.61 -10.00 5.79
C HIS A 60 -5.76 -9.91 7.31
N ALA A 61 -4.68 -9.56 8.01
CA ALA A 61 -4.71 -9.44 9.47
C ALA A 61 -5.69 -8.36 9.96
N TYR A 62 -5.79 -7.26 9.22
CA TYR A 62 -6.72 -6.16 9.54
C TYR A 62 -8.11 -6.35 8.93
N GLY A 63 -8.34 -7.38 8.14
CA GLY A 63 -9.62 -7.59 7.47
C GLY A 63 -9.88 -6.60 6.34
N ILE A 64 -8.83 -6.12 5.71
CA ILE A 64 -8.89 -5.11 4.65
C ILE A 64 -8.71 -5.78 3.29
N ASP A 65 -9.63 -5.52 2.37
CA ASP A 65 -9.48 -5.93 0.97
C ASP A 65 -8.60 -4.92 0.26
N LEU A 66 -7.30 -5.21 0.20
CA LEU A 66 -6.33 -4.28 -0.39
C LEU A 66 -6.53 -4.10 -1.89
N ASP A 67 -7.04 -5.10 -2.59
CA ASP A 67 -7.29 -4.95 -4.03
C ASP A 67 -8.36 -3.89 -4.30
N LYS A 68 -9.42 -3.88 -3.50
CA LYS A 68 -10.47 -2.86 -3.60
C LYS A 68 -9.95 -1.49 -3.18
N CYS A 69 -9.17 -1.44 -2.10
CA CYS A 69 -8.55 -0.19 -1.66
C CYS A 69 -7.60 0.35 -2.73
N PHE A 70 -6.79 -0.52 -3.32
CA PHE A 70 -5.88 -0.14 -4.39
C PHE A 70 -6.62 0.44 -5.59
N ALA A 71 -7.70 -0.22 -6.01
CA ALA A 71 -8.52 0.27 -7.14
C ALA A 71 -9.07 1.67 -6.86
N GLU A 72 -9.54 1.92 -5.65
CA GLU A 72 -10.06 3.24 -5.28
C GLU A 72 -8.95 4.30 -5.22
N VAL A 73 -7.81 3.97 -4.65
CA VAL A 73 -6.66 4.88 -4.61
C VAL A 73 -6.17 5.17 -6.03
N HIS A 74 -6.12 4.16 -6.89
CA HIS A 74 -5.74 4.33 -8.28
C HIS A 74 -6.73 5.24 -9.01
N ARG A 75 -8.03 5.01 -8.84
CA ARG A 75 -9.07 5.88 -9.40
C ARG A 75 -8.83 7.33 -8.97
N SER A 76 -8.63 7.54 -7.66
CA SER A 76 -8.36 8.87 -7.12
C SER A 76 -7.11 9.49 -7.75
N ASN A 77 -6.03 8.72 -7.84
CA ASN A 77 -4.78 9.22 -8.43
C ASN A 77 -4.96 9.62 -9.90
N MET A 78 -5.79 8.91 -10.64
CA MET A 78 -6.06 9.25 -12.04
C MET A 78 -6.81 10.59 -12.19
N THR A 79 -7.52 11.04 -11.17
CA THR A 79 -8.17 12.37 -11.20
C THR A 79 -7.16 13.52 -11.10
N LYS A 80 -5.88 13.22 -10.81
CA LYS A 80 -4.81 14.22 -10.84
C LYS A 80 -4.31 14.52 -12.25
N PHE A 81 -4.77 13.79 -13.25
CA PHE A 81 -4.26 13.87 -14.61
C PHE A 81 -5.37 14.27 -15.58
N PRO A 82 -5.87 15.54 -15.53
CA PRO A 82 -6.92 15.98 -16.46
C PRO A 82 -6.40 15.83 -17.92
N ASN A 83 -7.24 15.23 -18.77
CA ASN A 83 -6.90 14.96 -20.16
C ASN A 83 -5.65 14.08 -20.31
N GLY A 84 -5.39 13.22 -19.33
CA GLY A 84 -4.26 12.30 -19.36
C GLY A 84 -2.90 12.95 -19.07
N LYS A 85 -2.88 14.19 -18.61
CA LYS A 85 -1.63 14.93 -18.36
C LYS A 85 -1.50 15.35 -16.91
N ALA A 86 -0.32 15.11 -16.34
CA ALA A 86 0.01 15.62 -15.02
C ALA A 86 0.26 17.12 -15.09
N ILE A 87 -0.28 17.84 -14.10
CA ILE A 87 0.04 19.25 -13.87
C ILE A 87 1.15 19.27 -12.83
N ARG A 88 2.28 19.89 -13.16
CA ARG A 88 3.45 19.92 -12.26
C ARG A 88 3.77 21.36 -11.88
N ASN A 89 4.29 21.53 -10.64
CA ASN A 89 4.80 22.83 -10.23
C ASN A 89 6.25 23.02 -10.71
N GLU A 90 6.87 24.15 -10.38
CA GLU A 90 8.24 24.48 -10.78
C GLU A 90 9.27 23.46 -10.31
N ALA A 91 9.00 22.78 -9.19
CA ALA A 91 9.88 21.75 -8.63
C ALA A 91 9.65 20.36 -9.28
N GLY A 92 8.72 20.25 -10.24
CA GLY A 92 8.41 19.00 -10.92
C GLY A 92 7.44 18.12 -10.18
N LYS A 93 6.88 18.57 -9.06
CA LYS A 93 5.91 17.82 -8.27
C LYS A 93 4.53 17.88 -8.93
N VAL A 94 3.84 16.74 -8.98
CA VAL A 94 2.47 16.66 -9.49
C VAL A 94 1.55 17.47 -8.58
N MET A 95 0.83 18.42 -9.16
CA MET A 95 -0.14 19.25 -8.46
C MET A 95 -1.52 18.62 -8.51
N LYS A 96 -2.34 18.91 -7.51
CA LYS A 96 -3.73 18.48 -7.45
C LYS A 96 -4.60 19.46 -8.21
N PRO A 97 -5.15 19.10 -9.38
CA PRO A 97 -6.05 19.98 -10.12
C PRO A 97 -7.42 20.06 -9.42
N ASP A 98 -8.26 21.02 -9.87
CA ASP A 98 -9.60 21.15 -9.36
C ASP A 98 -10.45 19.90 -9.56
N SER A 99 -10.12 19.10 -10.58
CA SER A 99 -10.81 17.83 -10.85
C SER A 99 -10.44 16.70 -9.89
N TYR A 100 -9.45 16.92 -9.03
CA TYR A 100 -8.99 15.89 -8.11
C TYR A 100 -10.09 15.47 -7.14
N GLU A 101 -10.27 14.16 -7.03
CA GLU A 101 -11.17 13.55 -6.06
C GLU A 101 -10.35 12.66 -5.13
N PRO A 102 -10.33 12.96 -3.82
CA PRO A 102 -9.60 12.12 -2.87
C PRO A 102 -10.22 10.72 -2.78
N PRO A 103 -9.45 9.72 -2.37
CA PRO A 103 -10.00 8.36 -2.26
C PRO A 103 -11.02 8.28 -1.12
N ASN A 104 -12.11 7.55 -1.36
CA ASN A 104 -13.13 7.30 -0.36
C ASN A 104 -12.98 5.88 0.20
N LEU A 105 -11.98 5.69 1.07
CA LEU A 105 -11.72 4.39 1.66
C LEU A 105 -12.77 3.98 2.70
N LYS A 106 -13.42 4.93 3.34
CA LYS A 106 -14.55 4.62 4.25
C LYS A 106 -15.62 3.81 3.53
N LYS A 107 -15.97 4.23 2.31
CA LYS A 107 -16.96 3.54 1.50
C LYS A 107 -16.48 2.14 1.12
N VAL A 108 -15.24 2.03 0.67
CA VAL A 108 -14.65 0.73 0.28
C VAL A 108 -14.66 -0.24 1.45
N LEU A 109 -14.37 0.25 2.65
CA LEU A 109 -14.30 -0.57 3.86
C LEU A 109 -15.68 -0.81 4.50
N GLY A 110 -16.75 -0.25 3.95
CA GLY A 110 -18.08 -0.42 4.50
C GLY A 110 -18.32 0.33 5.81
N LEU A 111 -17.58 1.41 6.04
CA LEU A 111 -17.66 2.22 7.26
C LEU A 111 -18.44 3.51 7.08
N GLU A 112 -19.01 3.72 5.92
CA GLU A 112 -19.74 4.94 5.56
C GLU A 112 -21.24 4.76 5.72
#